data_420bd308e6359af18bdf1b67ffab6546
#
_entry.id   420bd308e6359af18bdf1b67ffab6546
#
_cell.length_a   1.000
_cell.length_b   1.000
_cell.length_c   1.000
_cell.angle_alpha   90.00
_cell.angle_beta   90.00
_cell.angle_gamma   90.00
#
_symmetry.space_group_name_H-M   'P 1'
#
loop_
_entity.id
_entity.type
_entity.pdbx_description
1 polymer ?
#
loop_
_entity_poly.entity_id
_entity_poly.type
_entity_poly.pdbx_seq_one_letter_code
_entity_poly.pdbx_strand_id
1 'polypeptide(L)'
;RPKQVGAVQTCRGSHTHSVVDGPTADGKIIVYNSGTGGVRDDEEMEECVGNIAGDQRTALFRIDVIEIPISDPSKSRIVSSPAVFADPETGSLAGLWRGGDHGDETQDTRRTDQCHDITVFPSAKIAAGACSGNGILFDIADPYNPKRLDVVTDIGFAYWHSATFNNDGTKVIFT
;
A
#
# COMPACT_ATOMS: atom_id res chain seq x y z
N ARG A 1 18.49 21.05 -14.00
CA ARG A 1 18.91 20.46 -12.72
C ARG A 1 17.70 20.32 -11.81
N PRO A 2 17.38 19.12 -11.28
CA PRO A 2 16.23 18.93 -10.41
C PRO A 2 16.30 19.84 -9.17
N LYS A 3 15.13 20.31 -8.74
CA LYS A 3 14.98 21.09 -7.51
C LYS A 3 13.82 20.49 -6.72
N GLN A 4 14.02 20.24 -5.42
CA GLN A 4 12.96 19.81 -4.54
C GLN A 4 11.94 20.95 -4.37
N VAL A 5 10.66 20.64 -4.57
CA VAL A 5 9.55 21.60 -4.47
C VAL A 5 8.53 21.25 -3.40
N GLY A 6 8.63 20.05 -2.83
CA GLY A 6 7.77 19.58 -1.74
C GLY A 6 8.33 18.31 -1.10
N ALA A 7 7.79 17.94 0.03
CA ALA A 7 8.07 16.68 0.74
C ALA A 7 6.85 16.29 1.58
N VAL A 8 6.66 14.98 1.75
CA VAL A 8 5.65 14.39 2.64
C VAL A 8 6.35 13.38 3.52
N GLN A 9 6.13 13.47 4.83
CA GLN A 9 6.56 12.46 5.80
C GLN A 9 5.43 11.45 6.02
N THR A 10 5.79 10.18 6.23
CA THR A 10 4.85 9.09 6.52
C THR A 10 5.31 8.30 7.73
N CYS A 11 4.39 7.60 8.38
CA CYS A 11 4.70 6.84 9.60
C CYS A 11 5.70 5.70 9.39
N ARG A 12 5.80 5.16 8.17
CA ARG A 12 6.65 4.01 7.85
C ARG A 12 7.65 4.26 6.71
N GLY A 13 7.88 5.52 6.38
CA GLY A 13 8.71 5.90 5.23
C GLY A 13 8.01 5.58 3.90
N SER A 14 8.78 5.63 2.82
CA SER A 14 8.32 5.30 1.46
C SER A 14 9.25 4.23 0.89
N HIS A 15 8.73 3.02 0.67
CA HIS A 15 9.45 1.95 -0.01
C HIS A 15 9.11 1.96 -1.50
N THR A 16 7.82 1.85 -1.81
CA THR A 16 7.30 2.04 -3.16
C THR A 16 6.20 3.08 -3.20
N HIS A 17 6.13 3.79 -4.32
CA HIS A 17 5.10 4.79 -4.57
C HIS A 17 4.69 4.74 -6.03
N SER A 18 3.39 4.82 -6.29
CA SER A 18 2.83 4.72 -7.64
C SER A 18 1.83 5.83 -7.91
N VAL A 19 1.95 6.48 -9.07
CA VAL A 19 0.96 7.46 -9.53
C VAL A 19 -0.31 6.71 -9.91
N VAL A 20 -1.40 6.98 -9.20
CA VAL A 20 -2.69 6.32 -9.36
C VAL A 20 -3.60 7.09 -10.31
N ASP A 21 -3.60 8.41 -10.20
CA ASP A 21 -4.39 9.30 -11.04
C ASP A 21 -3.68 10.65 -11.19
N GLY A 22 -3.92 11.31 -12.32
CA GLY A 22 -3.45 12.66 -12.55
C GLY A 22 -2.71 12.84 -13.88
N PRO A 23 -2.65 14.09 -14.36
CA PRO A 23 -3.29 15.28 -13.77
C PRO A 23 -4.82 15.16 -13.73
N THR A 24 -5.40 15.35 -12.57
CA THR A 24 -6.86 15.42 -12.42
C THR A 24 -7.41 16.73 -12.97
N ALA A 25 -8.72 16.81 -13.19
CA ALA A 25 -9.36 18.03 -13.72
C ALA A 25 -9.15 19.26 -12.81
N ASP A 26 -8.98 19.06 -11.52
CA ASP A 26 -8.69 20.11 -10.53
C ASP A 26 -7.18 20.31 -10.26
N GLY A 27 -6.32 19.74 -11.11
CA GLY A 27 -4.88 20.01 -11.11
C GLY A 27 -4.10 19.30 -10.00
N LYS A 28 -4.41 18.04 -9.74
CA LYS A 28 -3.73 17.23 -8.74
C LYS A 28 -3.11 15.96 -9.33
N ILE A 29 -2.16 15.39 -8.63
CA ILE A 29 -1.63 14.04 -8.83
C ILE A 29 -1.91 13.24 -7.56
N ILE A 30 -2.41 12.03 -7.69
CA ILE A 30 -2.68 11.10 -6.60
C ILE A 30 -1.65 9.99 -6.63
N VAL A 31 -1.02 9.76 -5.49
CA VAL A 31 0.05 8.76 -5.33
C VAL A 31 -0.31 7.83 -4.19
N TYR A 32 -0.17 6.53 -4.40
CA TYR A 32 -0.13 5.54 -3.31
C TYR A 32 1.29 5.37 -2.84
N ASN A 33 1.46 5.41 -1.54
CA ASN A 33 2.72 5.13 -0.87
C ASN A 33 2.56 3.90 0.03
N SER A 34 3.47 2.96 -0.12
CA SER A 34 3.61 1.83 0.79
C SER A 34 4.93 1.98 1.56
N GLY A 35 4.83 2.16 2.86
CA GLY A 35 5.96 2.20 3.77
C GLY A 35 6.20 0.83 4.38
N THR A 36 7.46 0.39 4.43
CA THR A 36 7.87 -0.92 4.96
C THR A 36 8.75 -0.81 6.21
N GLY A 37 9.11 0.38 6.61
CA GLY A 37 9.89 0.63 7.82
C GLY A 37 9.13 0.33 9.11
N GLY A 38 9.83 0.34 10.23
CA GLY A 38 9.19 0.40 11.56
C GLY A 38 8.29 1.63 11.66
N VAL A 39 7.24 1.53 12.45
CA VAL A 39 6.41 2.70 12.74
C VAL A 39 7.24 3.69 13.55
N ARG A 40 7.27 4.95 13.13
CA ARG A 40 7.93 6.03 13.87
C ARG A 40 7.27 6.21 15.23
N ASP A 41 8.04 6.66 16.17
CA ASP A 41 7.53 7.04 17.48
C ASP A 41 6.65 8.31 17.36
N ASP A 42 5.64 8.43 18.19
CA ASP A 42 4.74 9.59 18.22
C ASP A 42 5.46 10.90 18.62
N GLU A 43 6.57 10.79 19.35
CA GLU A 43 7.46 11.93 19.63
C GLU A 43 8.17 12.46 18.39
N GLU A 44 8.46 11.58 17.40
CA GLU A 44 9.07 11.96 16.12
C GLU A 44 8.02 12.49 15.15
N MET A 45 6.85 11.84 15.11
CA MET A 45 5.76 12.19 14.20
C MET A 45 4.43 11.90 14.88
N GLU A 46 3.74 12.96 15.26
CA GLU A 46 2.40 12.88 15.85
C GLU A 46 1.45 12.01 15.01
N GLU A 47 0.59 11.25 15.65
CA GLU A 47 -0.37 10.31 15.04
C GLU A 47 0.22 9.00 14.49
N CYS A 48 1.52 8.77 14.59
CA CYS A 48 2.11 7.49 14.22
C CYS A 48 1.93 6.47 15.34
N VAL A 49 0.92 5.64 15.20
CA VAL A 49 0.62 4.56 16.15
C VAL A 49 1.18 3.24 15.64
N GLY A 50 1.94 2.57 16.49
CA GLY A 50 2.52 1.26 16.21
C GLY A 50 1.54 0.10 16.34
N ASN A 51 2.06 -1.10 16.54
CA ASN A 51 1.28 -2.32 16.68
C ASN A 51 0.72 -2.45 18.11
N ILE A 52 -0.33 -1.72 18.41
CA ILE A 52 -1.09 -1.83 19.67
C ILE A 52 -2.32 -2.69 19.39
N ALA A 53 -2.49 -3.77 20.13
CA ALA A 53 -3.61 -4.69 19.93
C ALA A 53 -4.96 -3.95 20.06
N GLY A 54 -5.80 -4.09 19.04
CA GLY A 54 -7.13 -3.47 18.98
C GLY A 54 -7.15 -1.98 18.63
N ASP A 55 -6.00 -1.32 18.43
CA ASP A 55 -5.97 0.08 18.02
C ASP A 55 -6.10 0.19 16.50
N GLN A 56 -7.23 0.74 16.05
CA GLN A 56 -7.55 0.92 14.63
C GLN A 56 -6.73 2.04 13.97
N ARG A 57 -6.05 2.87 14.74
CA ARG A 57 -5.21 3.97 14.22
C ARG A 57 -3.83 3.48 13.79
N THR A 58 -3.50 2.20 14.02
CA THR A 58 -2.18 1.66 13.70
C THR A 58 -1.74 2.00 12.27
N ALA A 59 -0.47 2.38 12.11
CA ALA A 59 0.16 2.60 10.81
C ALA A 59 0.47 1.29 10.05
N LEU A 60 0.22 0.14 10.66
CA LEU A 60 0.27 -1.16 10.00
C LEU A 60 -1.03 -1.41 9.22
N PHE A 61 -0.98 -2.33 8.26
CA PHE A 61 -2.14 -2.81 7.49
C PHE A 61 -2.80 -1.75 6.59
N ARG A 62 -2.09 -0.67 6.25
CA ARG A 62 -2.60 0.43 5.44
C ARG A 62 -1.60 0.88 4.38
N ILE A 63 -2.10 1.64 3.42
CA ILE A 63 -1.29 2.47 2.52
C ILE A 63 -1.59 3.93 2.80
N ASP A 64 -0.70 4.82 2.36
CA ASP A 64 -0.95 6.25 2.43
C ASP A 64 -1.33 6.77 1.04
N VAL A 65 -2.42 7.53 0.95
CA VAL A 65 -2.85 8.23 -0.25
C VAL A 65 -2.35 9.66 -0.17
N ILE A 66 -1.44 10.02 -1.07
CA ILE A 66 -0.82 11.35 -1.11
C ILE A 66 -1.41 12.15 -2.26
N GLU A 67 -1.90 13.35 -1.94
CA GLU A 67 -2.35 14.34 -2.91
C GLU A 67 -1.26 15.37 -3.15
N ILE A 68 -0.93 15.62 -4.42
CA ILE A 68 0.07 16.58 -4.85
C ILE A 68 -0.60 17.66 -5.71
N PRO A 69 -0.85 18.87 -5.19
CA PRO A 69 -1.32 19.99 -6.01
C PRO A 69 -0.25 20.43 -7.02
N ILE A 70 -0.54 20.39 -8.31
CA ILE A 70 0.43 20.74 -9.37
C ILE A 70 0.82 22.22 -9.30
N SER A 71 -0.12 23.09 -8.96
CA SER A 71 0.12 24.52 -8.85
C SER A 71 1.01 24.92 -7.67
N ASP A 72 1.04 24.10 -6.62
CA ASP A 72 1.86 24.31 -5.43
C ASP A 72 2.22 22.96 -4.76
N PRO A 73 3.23 22.24 -5.28
CA PRO A 73 3.65 20.95 -4.74
C PRO A 73 4.13 21.00 -3.27
N SER A 74 4.45 22.18 -2.73
CA SER A 74 4.81 22.32 -1.32
C SER A 74 3.65 22.00 -0.37
N LYS A 75 2.41 21.98 -0.89
CA LYS A 75 1.19 21.62 -0.17
C LYS A 75 0.81 20.14 -0.29
N SER A 76 1.72 19.31 -0.77
CA SER A 76 1.51 17.87 -0.78
C SER A 76 1.26 17.34 0.63
N ARG A 77 0.29 16.41 0.75
CA ARG A 77 -0.09 15.85 2.04
C ARG A 77 -0.69 14.45 1.88
N ILE A 78 -0.68 13.69 2.96
CA ILE A 78 -1.51 12.49 3.09
C ILE A 78 -2.97 12.95 3.27
N VAL A 79 -3.86 12.42 2.47
CA VAL A 79 -5.30 12.75 2.51
C VAL A 79 -6.16 11.62 3.06
N SER A 80 -5.66 10.39 2.99
CA SER A 80 -6.25 9.21 3.63
C SER A 80 -5.21 8.12 3.81
N SER A 81 -5.48 7.19 4.72
CA SER A 81 -4.64 6.02 4.97
C SER A 81 -5.51 4.77 5.15
N PRO A 82 -6.12 4.28 4.05
CA PRO A 82 -7.05 3.15 4.10
C PRO A 82 -6.36 1.85 4.53
N ALA A 83 -7.03 1.09 5.41
CA ALA A 83 -6.57 -0.20 5.93
C ALA A 83 -6.84 -1.32 4.91
N VAL A 84 -6.21 -1.27 3.75
CA VAL A 84 -6.44 -2.18 2.62
C VAL A 84 -6.06 -3.64 2.90
N PHE A 85 -5.31 -3.90 3.95
CA PHE A 85 -4.95 -5.25 4.41
C PHE A 85 -5.91 -5.82 5.44
N ALA A 86 -6.86 -5.00 5.93
CA ALA A 86 -7.88 -5.48 6.84
C ALA A 86 -8.85 -6.44 6.12
N ASP A 87 -9.42 -7.37 6.88
CA ASP A 87 -10.50 -8.21 6.39
C ASP A 87 -11.72 -7.35 6.05
N PRO A 88 -12.28 -7.42 4.84
CA PRO A 88 -13.35 -6.53 4.41
C PRO A 88 -14.69 -6.79 5.10
N GLU A 89 -14.92 -8.00 5.64
CA GLU A 89 -16.16 -8.37 6.28
C GLU A 89 -16.15 -8.06 7.79
N THR A 90 -15.04 -8.34 8.43
CA THR A 90 -14.90 -8.21 9.90
C THR A 90 -14.17 -6.97 10.35
N GLY A 91 -13.44 -6.29 9.45
CA GLY A 91 -12.54 -5.20 9.79
C GLY A 91 -11.27 -5.65 10.54
N SER A 92 -11.03 -6.96 10.63
CA SER A 92 -9.83 -7.49 11.31
C SER A 92 -8.57 -7.03 10.58
N LEU A 93 -7.68 -6.36 11.29
CA LEU A 93 -6.40 -5.88 10.74
C LEU A 93 -5.38 -7.00 10.47
N ALA A 94 -5.69 -8.24 10.80
CA ALA A 94 -4.86 -9.42 10.58
C ALA A 94 -5.56 -10.44 9.66
N GLY A 95 -6.45 -10.00 8.78
CA GLY A 95 -7.27 -10.86 7.90
C GLY A 95 -6.52 -11.55 6.77
N LEU A 96 -5.24 -11.20 6.52
CA LEU A 96 -4.39 -11.81 5.49
C LEU A 96 -3.42 -12.84 6.10
N TRP A 97 -2.29 -13.08 5.43
CA TRP A 97 -1.26 -13.99 5.94
C TRP A 97 -0.83 -13.62 7.36
N ARG A 98 -0.99 -14.56 8.28
CA ARG A 98 -0.70 -14.35 9.71
C ARG A 98 0.78 -14.42 10.10
N GLY A 99 1.63 -14.84 9.17
CA GLY A 99 3.04 -15.14 9.41
C GLY A 99 3.28 -16.63 9.65
N GLY A 100 4.53 -17.02 9.55
CA GLY A 100 5.02 -18.37 9.77
C GLY A 100 5.51 -19.05 8.51
N ASP A 101 5.63 -20.36 8.59
CA ASP A 101 6.12 -21.22 7.54
C ASP A 101 5.11 -21.38 6.39
N HIS A 102 5.60 -21.34 5.17
CA HIS A 102 4.83 -21.57 3.95
C HIS A 102 4.79 -23.04 3.52
N GLY A 103 5.38 -23.93 4.25
CA GLY A 103 5.44 -25.37 3.99
C GLY A 103 6.86 -25.92 4.16
N ASP A 104 7.01 -27.23 3.99
CA ASP A 104 8.30 -27.90 4.15
C ASP A 104 9.37 -27.31 3.22
N GLU A 105 10.56 -27.08 3.76
CA GLU A 105 11.71 -26.53 3.05
C GLU A 105 11.54 -25.08 2.53
N THR A 106 10.52 -24.38 2.97
CA THR A 106 10.33 -22.94 2.68
C THR A 106 10.86 -22.08 3.83
N GLN A 107 10.93 -20.79 3.60
CA GLN A 107 11.30 -19.84 4.65
C GLN A 107 10.05 -19.28 5.33
N ASP A 108 10.20 -18.91 6.60
CA ASP A 108 9.19 -18.14 7.32
C ASP A 108 9.07 -16.73 6.76
N THR A 109 7.83 -16.22 6.69
CA THR A 109 7.58 -14.82 6.46
C THR A 109 6.79 -14.21 7.60
N ARG A 110 6.93 -12.90 7.75
CA ARG A 110 6.14 -12.14 8.73
C ARG A 110 4.68 -12.08 8.26
N ARG A 111 3.78 -11.74 9.19
CA ARG A 111 2.40 -11.45 8.82
C ARG A 111 2.34 -10.33 7.77
N THR A 112 1.34 -10.37 6.91
CA THR A 112 1.08 -9.31 5.94
C THR A 112 0.57 -8.07 6.66
N ASP A 113 1.41 -7.06 6.78
CA ASP A 113 1.08 -5.76 7.39
C ASP A 113 1.48 -4.56 6.49
N GLN A 114 1.97 -4.87 5.29
CA GLN A 114 2.46 -3.92 4.30
C GLN A 114 2.51 -4.56 2.92
N CYS A 115 2.57 -3.76 1.85
CA CYS A 115 3.04 -4.21 0.56
C CYS A 115 4.48 -3.78 0.35
N HIS A 116 5.29 -4.66 -0.24
CA HIS A 116 6.61 -4.32 -0.73
C HIS A 116 6.50 -3.48 -2.00
N ASP A 117 5.60 -3.87 -2.90
CA ASP A 117 5.36 -3.18 -4.16
C ASP A 117 3.86 -3.01 -4.43
N ILE A 118 3.50 -1.88 -5.03
CA ILE A 118 2.16 -1.63 -5.57
C ILE A 118 2.31 -1.12 -7.00
N THR A 119 1.76 -1.87 -7.94
CA THR A 119 1.68 -1.46 -9.34
C THR A 119 0.26 -1.08 -9.71
N VAL A 120 0.10 -0.13 -10.62
CA VAL A 120 -1.20 0.45 -10.97
C VAL A 120 -1.44 0.28 -12.47
N PHE A 121 -2.67 -0.09 -12.83
CA PHE A 121 -3.15 -0.08 -14.20
C PHE A 121 -4.34 0.88 -14.33
N PRO A 122 -4.09 2.19 -14.51
CA PRO A 122 -5.09 3.25 -14.34
C PRO A 122 -6.28 3.13 -15.30
N SER A 123 -6.06 2.69 -16.54
CA SER A 123 -7.12 2.57 -17.53
C SER A 123 -8.16 1.49 -17.18
N ALA A 124 -7.79 0.46 -16.45
CA ALA A 124 -8.70 -0.56 -15.94
C ALA A 124 -9.19 -0.25 -14.51
N LYS A 125 -8.72 0.82 -13.89
CA LYS A 125 -9.03 1.19 -12.49
C LYS A 125 -8.68 0.09 -11.50
N ILE A 126 -7.57 -0.58 -11.73
CA ILE A 126 -7.06 -1.66 -10.88
C ILE A 126 -5.63 -1.36 -10.42
N ALA A 127 -5.29 -1.82 -9.23
CA ALA A 127 -3.91 -1.93 -8.76
C ALA A 127 -3.65 -3.33 -8.21
N ALA A 128 -2.38 -3.73 -8.17
CA ALA A 128 -1.93 -4.98 -7.59
C ALA A 128 -0.82 -4.71 -6.58
N GLY A 129 -0.89 -5.34 -5.42
CA GLY A 129 0.12 -5.25 -4.38
C GLY A 129 0.79 -6.60 -4.14
N ALA A 130 2.12 -6.63 -4.18
CA ALA A 130 2.93 -7.73 -3.68
C ALA A 130 3.24 -7.45 -2.21
N CYS A 131 2.60 -8.17 -1.30
CA CYS A 131 2.48 -7.78 0.10
C CYS A 131 3.05 -8.83 1.04
N SER A 132 4.32 -9.16 0.87
CA SER A 132 5.02 -10.18 1.66
C SER A 132 4.37 -11.57 1.54
N GLY A 133 3.49 -11.96 2.44
CA GLY A 133 2.82 -13.26 2.40
C GLY A 133 1.65 -13.37 1.41
N ASN A 134 1.30 -12.31 0.67
CA ASN A 134 0.12 -12.26 -0.20
C ASN A 134 0.31 -11.43 -1.45
N GLY A 135 -0.38 -11.81 -2.53
CA GLY A 135 -0.74 -10.90 -3.61
C GLY A 135 -2.15 -10.33 -3.37
N ILE A 136 -2.36 -9.05 -3.66
CA ILE A 136 -3.63 -8.35 -3.42
C ILE A 136 -4.04 -7.59 -4.68
N LEU A 137 -5.32 -7.60 -5.02
CA LEU A 137 -5.91 -6.74 -6.05
C LEU A 137 -6.78 -5.67 -5.40
N PHE A 138 -6.70 -4.45 -5.95
CA PHE A 138 -7.47 -3.29 -5.49
C PHE A 138 -8.30 -2.71 -6.63
N ASP A 139 -9.55 -2.34 -6.33
CA ASP A 139 -10.32 -1.37 -7.08
C ASP A 139 -9.85 0.04 -6.70
N ILE A 140 -9.47 0.81 -7.69
CA ILE A 140 -9.02 2.19 -7.56
C ILE A 140 -9.90 3.16 -8.36
N ALA A 141 -11.16 2.79 -8.63
CA ALA A 141 -12.11 3.68 -9.29
C ALA A 141 -12.30 5.00 -8.53
N ASP A 142 -12.31 4.91 -7.20
CA ASP A 142 -12.10 6.05 -6.30
C ASP A 142 -10.66 5.98 -5.76
N PRO A 143 -9.73 6.81 -6.28
CA PRO A 143 -8.34 6.76 -5.86
C PRO A 143 -8.10 7.18 -4.41
N TYR A 144 -9.05 7.88 -3.79
CA TYR A 144 -8.97 8.27 -2.38
C TYR A 144 -9.42 7.17 -1.42
N ASN A 145 -10.15 6.17 -1.93
CA ASN A 145 -10.73 5.10 -1.13
C ASN A 145 -10.60 3.74 -1.85
N PRO A 146 -9.36 3.27 -2.09
CA PRO A 146 -9.14 1.98 -2.73
C PRO A 146 -9.79 0.85 -1.93
N LYS A 147 -10.31 -0.15 -2.63
CA LYS A 147 -10.96 -1.32 -2.04
C LYS A 147 -10.25 -2.58 -2.46
N ARG A 148 -10.00 -3.46 -1.51
CA ARG A 148 -9.49 -4.79 -1.82
C ARG A 148 -10.57 -5.59 -2.56
N LEU A 149 -10.23 -6.07 -3.76
CA LEU A 149 -11.07 -6.95 -4.58
C LEU A 149 -10.82 -8.41 -4.27
N ASP A 150 -9.54 -8.78 -4.16
CA ASP A 150 -9.15 -10.16 -3.99
C ASP A 150 -7.78 -10.25 -3.33
N VAL A 151 -7.48 -11.42 -2.78
CA VAL A 151 -6.22 -11.77 -2.17
C VAL A 151 -5.84 -13.19 -2.56
N VAL A 152 -4.57 -13.40 -2.87
CA VAL A 152 -4.04 -14.72 -3.17
C VAL A 152 -2.85 -15.02 -2.27
N THR A 153 -2.79 -16.25 -1.78
CA THR A 153 -1.67 -16.82 -1.04
C THR A 153 -1.28 -18.11 -1.73
N ASP A 154 0.00 -18.33 -1.94
CA ASP A 154 0.53 -19.60 -2.39
C ASP A 154 1.56 -20.08 -1.38
N ILE A 155 1.35 -21.27 -0.84
CA ILE A 155 2.22 -21.84 0.19
C ILE A 155 3.64 -22.12 -0.32
N GLY A 156 3.80 -22.30 -1.63
CA GLY A 156 5.12 -22.51 -2.25
C GLY A 156 5.93 -21.22 -2.44
N PHE A 157 5.34 -20.04 -2.17
CA PHE A 157 5.98 -18.73 -2.36
C PHE A 157 6.01 -17.96 -1.05
N ALA A 158 7.19 -17.87 -0.46
CA ALA A 158 7.37 -17.30 0.85
C ALA A 158 7.31 -15.76 0.88
N TYR A 159 7.74 -15.09 -0.18
CA TYR A 159 7.77 -13.63 -0.22
C TYR A 159 7.33 -13.06 -1.55
N TRP A 160 6.22 -12.35 -1.56
CA TRP A 160 5.67 -11.67 -2.72
C TRP A 160 6.28 -10.28 -2.83
N HIS A 161 7.21 -10.13 -3.78
CA HIS A 161 8.11 -8.98 -3.88
C HIS A 161 7.62 -7.93 -4.85
N SER A 162 7.19 -8.31 -6.05
CA SER A 162 6.67 -7.38 -7.04
C SER A 162 5.46 -7.90 -7.78
N ALA A 163 4.70 -6.97 -8.36
CA ALA A 163 3.53 -7.26 -9.18
C ALA A 163 3.65 -6.51 -10.51
N THR A 164 3.30 -7.17 -11.62
CA THR A 164 3.39 -6.58 -12.95
C THR A 164 2.18 -6.97 -13.79
N PHE A 165 1.45 -5.99 -14.32
CA PHE A 165 0.37 -6.22 -15.28
C PHE A 165 0.92 -6.49 -16.68
N ASN A 166 0.21 -7.31 -17.44
CA ASN A 166 0.40 -7.37 -18.89
C ASN A 166 -0.11 -6.08 -19.56
N ASN A 167 0.20 -5.91 -20.86
CA ASN A 167 -0.06 -4.65 -21.58
C ASN A 167 -1.54 -4.24 -21.67
N ASP A 168 -2.47 -5.16 -21.51
CA ASP A 168 -3.91 -4.89 -21.58
C ASP A 168 -4.60 -4.92 -20.19
N GLY A 169 -3.84 -5.13 -19.11
CA GLY A 169 -4.36 -5.15 -17.74
C GLY A 169 -5.24 -6.35 -17.38
N THR A 170 -5.27 -7.38 -18.24
CA THR A 170 -6.12 -8.56 -18.01
C THR A 170 -5.46 -9.64 -17.16
N LYS A 171 -4.15 -9.52 -16.92
CA LYS A 171 -3.36 -10.45 -16.11
C LYS A 171 -2.37 -9.69 -15.26
N VAL A 172 -2.10 -10.22 -14.09
CA VAL A 172 -1.02 -9.78 -13.21
C VAL A 172 -0.12 -10.97 -12.87
N ILE A 173 1.18 -10.71 -12.86
CA ILE A 173 2.20 -11.66 -12.42
C ILE A 173 2.77 -11.13 -11.12
N PHE A 174 2.82 -11.98 -10.13
CA PHE A 174 3.51 -11.73 -8.87
C PHE A 174 4.82 -12.52 -8.84
N THR A 175 5.86 -11.93 -8.25
CA THR A 175 7.18 -12.56 -8.10
C THR A 175 7.69 -12.39 -6.68
#